data_ac08d66d45ac242412adf2c40a2920b7
#
_entry.id   ac08d66d45ac242412adf2c40a2920b7
#
_cell.length_a   1.000
_cell.length_b   1.000
_cell.length_c   1.000
_cell.angle_alpha   90.00
_cell.angle_beta   90.00
_cell.angle_gamma   90.00
#
_symmetry.space_group_name_H-M   'P 1'
#
loop_
_entity.id
_entity.type
_entity.pdbx_description
1 polymer ?
#
loop_
_entity_poly.entity_id
_entity_poly.type
_entity_poly.pdbx_seq_one_letter_code
_entity_poly.pdbx_strand_id
1 'polypeptide(L)'
;MFGSSVLPARVFNALLALCLLLSACRKEPLSETASAPAEAGIFIPDGAGDGCVWVVDSEQKGRLYLCGTIHILREGDYPLAPGYEAAYMFSEKLVLELPPGEGSSPELAKKMSQLGMFSADTSLEANVGAEAWTAVQAWATRRGLEASSINRFRPWFVSILMTAKEYAVLGATPDLGVDKHFSDRAQADGKPGEGLETTDFQLQMFAALTNRQQQELLDQTLAELSTVAGEYEKMIQAWKQGDLSALHAMLFREAEKHPDLMNLFLTARNLVWIDKLDAMLHRGEKAMVLVGAAHLTGDAGLIELLKKRGHRVRHYREVQDF
;
A
#
# COMPACT_ATOMS: atom_id res chain seq x y z
N MET A 1 16.88 -41.30 -2.73
CA MET A 1 17.05 -40.12 -1.87
C MET A 1 17.15 -38.89 -2.75
N PHE A 2 16.03 -38.27 -3.06
CA PHE A 2 15.99 -36.96 -3.68
C PHE A 2 15.31 -36.02 -2.68
N GLY A 3 16.13 -35.19 -2.05
CA GLY A 3 15.64 -34.13 -1.18
C GLY A 3 14.97 -33.04 -2.01
N SER A 4 13.64 -32.98 -1.97
CA SER A 4 12.90 -31.85 -2.46
C SER A 4 13.16 -30.66 -1.51
N SER A 5 14.04 -29.77 -1.92
CA SER A 5 14.17 -28.45 -1.33
C SER A 5 12.92 -27.65 -1.69
N VAL A 6 11.94 -27.65 -0.79
CA VAL A 6 10.81 -26.71 -0.84
C VAL A 6 11.41 -25.34 -0.52
N LEU A 7 11.70 -24.52 -1.54
CA LEU A 7 11.94 -23.09 -1.34
C LEU A 7 10.61 -22.46 -0.84
N PRO A 8 10.65 -21.69 0.24
CA PRO A 8 9.44 -21.08 0.77
C PRO A 8 8.88 -20.04 -0.21
N ALA A 9 7.58 -20.16 -0.47
CA ALA A 9 6.77 -19.17 -1.17
C ALA A 9 6.80 -17.83 -0.40
N ARG A 10 7.19 -16.76 -1.06
CA ARG A 10 7.37 -15.45 -0.41
C ARG A 10 6.75 -14.41 -1.31
N VAL A 11 5.69 -13.65 -0.91
CA VAL A 11 5.41 -12.36 -1.57
C VAL A 11 3.98 -11.81 -1.53
N PHE A 12 2.96 -12.54 -1.12
CA PHE A 12 1.59 -12.01 -1.19
C PHE A 12 1.24 -10.98 -0.10
N ASN A 13 1.98 -10.97 1.03
CA ASN A 13 1.74 -10.04 2.14
C ASN A 13 1.96 -8.56 1.78
N ALA A 14 2.81 -8.27 0.80
CA ALA A 14 3.03 -6.89 0.38
C ALA A 14 1.84 -6.33 -0.42
N LEU A 15 1.13 -7.17 -1.17
CA LEU A 15 -0.11 -6.80 -1.87
C LEU A 15 -1.27 -6.56 -0.89
N LEU A 16 -1.32 -7.35 0.19
CA LEU A 16 -2.32 -7.18 1.25
C LEU A 16 -2.03 -5.94 2.11
N ALA A 17 -0.75 -5.63 2.38
CA ALA A 17 -0.34 -4.39 3.03
C ALA A 17 -0.73 -3.14 2.21
N LEU A 18 -0.86 -3.29 0.90
CA LEU A 18 -1.28 -2.24 -0.02
C LEU A 18 -2.76 -1.83 0.17
N CYS A 19 -3.57 -2.72 0.75
CA CYS A 19 -5.01 -2.50 0.96
C CYS A 19 -5.38 -2.29 2.45
N LEU A 20 -4.41 -2.18 3.36
CA LEU A 20 -4.68 -2.09 4.80
C LEU A 20 -5.01 -0.67 5.25
N LEU A 21 -6.23 -0.25 4.98
CA LEU A 21 -6.85 0.94 5.52
C LEU A 21 -7.57 0.65 6.86
N LEU A 22 -6.89 -0.02 7.78
CA LEU A 22 -7.44 -0.26 9.11
C LEU A 22 -6.72 0.60 10.15
N SER A 23 -7.05 1.88 10.20
CA SER A 23 -6.82 2.72 11.38
C SER A 23 -7.79 2.28 12.48
N ALA A 24 -7.41 1.29 13.28
CA ALA A 24 -8.16 0.93 14.47
C ALA A 24 -7.80 1.90 15.60
N CYS A 25 -8.73 2.78 15.93
CA CYS A 25 -8.90 3.52 17.18
C CYS A 25 -7.76 3.44 18.20
N ARG A 26 -7.00 4.53 18.34
CA ARG A 26 -6.72 5.18 19.63
C ARG A 26 -6.36 6.65 19.38
N LYS A 27 -7.23 7.54 19.84
CA LYS A 27 -6.90 8.95 20.01
C LYS A 27 -6.16 9.10 21.32
N GLU A 28 -4.89 9.52 21.26
CA GLU A 28 -4.29 10.40 22.25
C GLU A 28 -3.69 11.58 21.51
N PRO A 29 -3.91 12.82 21.96
CA PRO A 29 -3.43 14.00 21.25
C PRO A 29 -1.93 14.17 21.50
N LEU A 30 -1.14 14.17 20.45
CA LEU A 30 0.22 14.68 20.48
C LEU A 30 0.15 16.21 20.50
N SER A 31 0.83 16.81 21.45
CA SER A 31 0.89 18.25 21.72
C SER A 31 1.47 19.00 20.52
N GLU A 32 0.80 20.11 20.19
CA GLU A 32 1.26 21.16 19.28
C GLU A 32 2.64 21.68 19.69
N THR A 33 3.55 21.77 18.72
CA THR A 33 4.27 23.02 18.37
C THR A 33 5.24 22.72 17.22
N ALA A 34 4.90 23.12 16.02
CA ALA A 34 5.89 23.42 14.99
C ALA A 34 5.43 24.63 14.19
N SER A 35 6.09 25.75 14.45
CA SER A 35 6.05 26.97 13.66
C SER A 35 6.49 26.70 12.23
N ALA A 36 5.83 27.35 11.25
CA ALA A 36 6.21 27.32 9.85
C ALA A 36 7.69 27.70 9.67
N PRO A 37 8.48 26.94 8.91
CA PRO A 37 9.83 27.36 8.58
C PRO A 37 9.83 28.25 7.32
N ALA A 38 10.61 29.33 7.45
CA ALA A 38 11.10 30.17 6.36
C ALA A 38 11.83 29.31 5.29
N GLU A 39 11.93 29.86 4.07
CA GLU A 39 12.69 29.37 2.92
C GLU A 39 14.04 28.74 3.32
N ALA A 40 14.05 27.46 3.64
CA ALA A 40 15.27 26.69 3.85
C ALA A 40 15.41 25.73 2.66
N GLY A 41 16.57 25.74 2.04
CA GLY A 41 16.93 24.75 1.03
C GLY A 41 16.65 23.34 1.55
N ILE A 42 16.24 22.45 0.65
CA ILE A 42 15.88 21.06 1.01
C ILE A 42 17.09 20.43 1.69
N PHE A 43 16.98 20.22 3.00
CA PHE A 43 17.99 19.47 3.76
C PHE A 43 17.83 17.99 3.40
N ILE A 44 18.88 17.39 2.85
CA ILE A 44 18.93 15.96 2.55
C ILE A 44 19.59 15.25 3.74
N PRO A 45 18.83 14.52 4.56
CA PRO A 45 19.41 13.74 5.66
C PRO A 45 20.25 12.59 5.11
N ASP A 46 21.40 12.33 5.70
CA ASP A 46 22.18 11.12 5.42
C ASP A 46 21.31 9.87 5.66
N GLY A 47 21.22 8.99 4.64
CA GLY A 47 20.49 7.72 4.73
C GLY A 47 19.02 7.75 4.26
N ALA A 48 18.48 8.89 3.80
CA ALA A 48 17.11 8.96 3.28
C ALA A 48 16.91 8.16 1.95
N GLY A 49 18.00 7.85 1.25
CA GLY A 49 17.95 7.16 -0.05
C GLY A 49 17.40 8.03 -1.18
N ASP A 50 17.28 7.44 -2.37
CA ASP A 50 16.76 8.15 -3.56
C ASP A 50 15.23 8.28 -3.56
N GLY A 51 14.55 7.39 -2.83
CA GLY A 51 13.09 7.35 -2.72
C GLY A 51 12.38 6.78 -3.94
N CYS A 52 11.12 6.46 -3.73
CA CYS A 52 10.26 5.89 -4.76
C CYS A 52 9.44 7.01 -5.45
N VAL A 53 10.14 7.97 -6.08
CA VAL A 53 9.53 9.17 -6.68
C VAL A 53 9.99 9.37 -8.12
N TRP A 54 9.04 9.53 -9.05
CA TRP A 54 9.25 9.80 -10.47
C TRP A 54 8.55 11.07 -10.90
N VAL A 55 9.19 11.82 -11.79
CA VAL A 55 8.63 13.01 -12.42
C VAL A 55 8.16 12.63 -13.81
N VAL A 56 6.91 12.95 -14.10
CA VAL A 56 6.27 12.75 -15.39
C VAL A 56 5.95 14.11 -16.00
N ASP A 57 6.57 14.40 -17.13
CA ASP A 57 6.35 15.64 -17.88
C ASP A 57 5.59 15.36 -19.17
N SER A 58 4.61 16.22 -19.49
CA SER A 58 3.92 16.24 -20.77
C SER A 58 4.35 17.40 -21.64
N GLU A 59 4.12 17.31 -22.95
CA GLU A 59 4.33 18.43 -23.89
C GLU A 59 3.44 19.64 -23.56
N GLN A 60 2.29 19.43 -22.94
CA GLN A 60 1.33 20.45 -22.52
C GLN A 60 1.70 21.14 -21.19
N LYS A 61 2.94 20.95 -20.73
CA LYS A 61 3.46 21.48 -19.46
C LYS A 61 2.80 20.92 -18.20
N GLY A 62 2.01 19.85 -18.30
CA GLY A 62 1.55 19.08 -17.15
C GLY A 62 2.71 18.35 -16.52
N ARG A 63 2.74 18.29 -15.19
CA ARG A 63 3.75 17.59 -14.41
C ARG A 63 3.09 16.80 -13.29
N LEU A 64 3.33 15.51 -13.25
CA LEU A 64 2.94 14.66 -12.13
C LEU A 64 4.18 14.13 -11.42
N TYR A 65 4.13 14.13 -10.10
CA TYR A 65 5.11 13.46 -9.25
C TYR A 65 4.49 12.14 -8.80
N LEU A 66 4.88 11.03 -9.43
CA LEU A 66 4.46 9.68 -9.04
C LEU A 66 5.25 9.24 -7.82
N CYS A 67 4.61 9.14 -6.69
CA CYS A 67 5.19 8.77 -5.41
C CYS A 67 4.68 7.38 -5.03
N GLY A 68 5.57 6.39 -5.03
CA GLY A 68 5.27 5.04 -4.56
C GLY A 68 5.21 5.02 -3.03
N THR A 69 4.08 4.59 -2.47
CA THR A 69 3.85 4.63 -1.03
C THR A 69 3.96 3.25 -0.38
N ILE A 70 4.26 3.26 0.91
CA ILE A 70 4.05 2.14 1.84
C ILE A 70 3.06 2.63 2.89
N HIS A 71 1.94 1.91 3.03
CA HIS A 71 0.84 2.32 3.90
C HIS A 71 1.10 2.10 5.40
N ILE A 72 2.13 1.33 5.75
CA ILE A 72 2.47 0.96 7.12
C ILE A 72 3.98 1.10 7.30
N LEU A 73 4.41 2.08 8.12
CA LEU A 73 5.81 2.38 8.39
C LEU A 73 6.09 2.42 9.89
N ARG A 74 7.37 2.39 10.25
CA ARG A 74 7.90 2.62 11.59
C ARG A 74 8.47 4.02 11.71
N GLU A 75 8.63 4.52 12.93
CA GLU A 75 9.35 5.78 13.17
C GLU A 75 10.77 5.78 12.58
N GLY A 76 11.48 4.65 12.69
CA GLY A 76 12.83 4.49 12.12
C GLY A 76 12.88 4.42 10.59
N ASP A 77 11.76 4.37 9.90
CA ASP A 77 11.71 4.42 8.43
C ASP A 77 11.70 5.87 7.91
N TYR A 78 11.49 6.84 8.79
CA TYR A 78 11.65 8.27 8.54
C TYR A 78 13.11 8.75 8.79
N PRO A 79 13.54 9.87 8.18
CA PRO A 79 12.77 10.73 7.30
C PRO A 79 12.53 10.12 5.91
N LEU A 80 11.46 10.58 5.24
CA LEU A 80 11.21 10.22 3.85
C LEU A 80 12.29 10.82 2.94
N ALA A 81 12.49 10.20 1.76
CA ALA A 81 13.42 10.73 0.77
C ALA A 81 13.01 12.16 0.33
N PRO A 82 13.98 13.06 0.04
CA PRO A 82 13.72 14.46 -0.31
C PRO A 82 12.75 14.66 -1.48
N GLY A 83 12.70 13.68 -2.39
CA GLY A 83 11.77 13.68 -3.51
C GLY A 83 10.29 13.77 -3.11
N TYR A 84 9.90 13.20 -1.96
CA TYR A 84 8.53 13.32 -1.48
C TYR A 84 8.19 14.74 -1.04
N GLU A 85 9.11 15.41 -0.32
CA GLU A 85 8.92 16.81 0.08
C GLU A 85 8.86 17.73 -1.13
N ALA A 86 9.76 17.54 -2.09
CA ALA A 86 9.76 18.31 -3.33
C ALA A 86 8.46 18.09 -4.12
N ALA A 87 8.02 16.84 -4.26
CA ALA A 87 6.75 16.50 -4.90
C ALA A 87 5.57 17.24 -4.26
N TYR A 88 5.54 17.29 -2.91
CA TYR A 88 4.50 18.00 -2.18
C TYR A 88 4.56 19.51 -2.40
N MET A 89 5.76 20.10 -2.34
CA MET A 89 5.94 21.55 -2.48
C MET A 89 5.61 22.07 -3.88
N PHE A 90 6.02 21.33 -4.92
CA PHE A 90 5.85 21.77 -6.31
C PHE A 90 4.51 21.34 -6.94
N SER A 91 3.66 20.66 -6.18
CA SER A 91 2.32 20.25 -6.61
C SER A 91 1.25 21.24 -6.15
N GLU A 92 0.27 21.47 -7.00
CA GLU A 92 -0.91 22.30 -6.71
C GLU A 92 -2.00 21.51 -5.98
N LYS A 93 -1.99 20.18 -6.13
CA LYS A 93 -2.94 19.27 -5.48
C LYS A 93 -2.34 17.89 -5.20
N LEU A 94 -3.00 17.13 -4.32
CA LEU A 94 -2.75 15.71 -4.11
C LEU A 94 -3.73 14.84 -4.90
N VAL A 95 -3.22 13.72 -5.39
CA VAL A 95 -4.02 12.63 -5.95
C VAL A 95 -3.64 11.36 -5.22
N LEU A 96 -4.58 10.72 -4.54
CA LEU A 96 -4.37 9.48 -3.79
C LEU A 96 -5.20 8.36 -4.42
N GLU A 97 -5.02 7.14 -3.95
CA GLU A 97 -5.92 6.04 -4.34
C GLU A 97 -7.36 6.35 -3.91
N LEU A 98 -7.56 6.77 -2.67
CA LEU A 98 -8.83 7.26 -2.13
C LEU A 98 -8.75 8.77 -1.85
N PRO A 99 -9.88 9.49 -1.85
CA PRO A 99 -9.90 10.90 -1.47
C PRO A 99 -9.24 11.12 -0.10
N PRO A 100 -8.58 12.26 0.13
CA PRO A 100 -7.93 12.56 1.41
C PRO A 100 -8.85 12.36 2.60
N GLY A 101 -8.36 11.68 3.62
CA GLY A 101 -9.09 11.35 4.84
C GLY A 101 -10.02 10.13 4.74
N GLU A 102 -10.45 9.71 3.55
CA GLU A 102 -11.32 8.53 3.42
C GLU A 102 -10.59 7.24 3.77
N GLY A 103 -9.35 7.10 3.33
CA GLY A 103 -8.55 5.89 3.54
C GLY A 103 -8.31 5.53 5.01
N SER A 104 -8.27 6.50 5.91
CA SER A 104 -8.09 6.32 7.36
C SER A 104 -9.39 6.56 8.15
N SER A 105 -10.53 6.60 7.49
CA SER A 105 -11.80 6.91 8.15
C SER A 105 -12.31 5.75 9.01
N PRO A 106 -12.86 6.02 10.23
CA PRO A 106 -13.53 5.00 11.04
C PRO A 106 -14.71 4.34 10.32
N GLU A 107 -15.35 5.07 9.41
CA GLU A 107 -16.46 4.58 8.57
C GLU A 107 -15.96 3.44 7.65
N LEU A 108 -14.84 3.64 6.95
CA LEU A 108 -14.25 2.60 6.11
C LEU A 108 -13.88 1.37 6.92
N ALA A 109 -13.22 1.55 8.08
CA ALA A 109 -12.85 0.46 8.96
C ALA A 109 -14.08 -0.36 9.42
N LYS A 110 -15.18 0.32 9.75
CA LYS A 110 -16.46 -0.30 10.10
C LYS A 110 -17.04 -1.09 8.94
N LYS A 111 -17.13 -0.50 7.74
CA LYS A 111 -17.63 -1.17 6.53
C LYS A 111 -16.79 -2.40 6.18
N MET A 112 -15.45 -2.30 6.24
CA MET A 112 -14.53 -3.42 6.02
C MET A 112 -14.76 -4.55 7.02
N SER A 113 -14.87 -4.23 8.31
CA SER A 113 -15.13 -5.22 9.34
C SER A 113 -16.48 -5.93 9.13
N GLN A 114 -17.53 -5.17 8.80
CA GLN A 114 -18.85 -5.74 8.51
C GLN A 114 -18.83 -6.65 7.29
N LEU A 115 -18.16 -6.23 6.21
CA LEU A 115 -18.00 -7.02 4.99
C LEU A 115 -17.17 -8.29 5.24
N GLY A 116 -16.17 -8.18 6.11
CA GLY A 116 -15.29 -9.28 6.52
C GLY A 116 -15.91 -10.29 7.45
N MET A 117 -17.12 -10.05 7.97
CA MET A 117 -17.81 -10.99 8.84
C MET A 117 -18.63 -12.02 8.04
N PHE A 118 -18.67 -13.22 8.55
CA PHE A 118 -19.66 -14.21 8.10
C PHE A 118 -21.05 -13.91 8.68
N SER A 119 -22.09 -14.42 8.01
CA SER A 119 -23.41 -14.58 8.60
C SER A 119 -23.36 -15.57 9.78
N ALA A 120 -24.37 -15.52 10.66
CA ALA A 120 -24.35 -16.29 11.90
C ALA A 120 -24.42 -17.84 11.71
N ASP A 121 -24.69 -18.29 10.51
CA ASP A 121 -24.86 -19.71 10.15
C ASP A 121 -23.57 -20.41 9.71
N THR A 122 -22.46 -19.68 9.60
CA THR A 122 -21.15 -20.24 9.20
C THR A 122 -19.98 -19.56 9.91
N SER A 123 -18.79 -20.11 9.75
CA SER A 123 -17.57 -19.67 10.44
C SER A 123 -16.34 -19.85 9.57
N LEU A 124 -15.21 -19.28 9.98
CA LEU A 124 -13.92 -19.50 9.32
C LEU A 124 -13.58 -21.01 9.30
N GLU A 125 -13.66 -21.68 10.45
CA GLU A 125 -13.40 -23.10 10.59
C GLU A 125 -14.18 -23.96 9.61
N ALA A 126 -15.45 -23.62 9.36
CA ALA A 126 -16.30 -24.34 8.41
C ALA A 126 -15.95 -24.09 6.95
N ASN A 127 -15.22 -23.00 6.65
CA ASN A 127 -14.93 -22.55 5.28
C ASN A 127 -13.47 -22.73 4.86
N VAL A 128 -12.57 -23.08 5.80
CA VAL A 128 -11.16 -23.35 5.51
C VAL A 128 -10.81 -24.79 5.86
N GLY A 129 -9.73 -25.33 5.29
CA GLY A 129 -9.26 -26.67 5.63
C GLY A 129 -8.79 -26.76 7.09
N ALA A 130 -8.86 -27.97 7.67
CA ALA A 130 -8.48 -28.21 9.07
C ALA A 130 -7.03 -27.78 9.38
N GLU A 131 -6.11 -27.90 8.43
CA GLU A 131 -4.73 -27.47 8.56
C GLU A 131 -4.64 -25.94 8.70
N ALA A 132 -5.32 -25.19 7.81
CA ALA A 132 -5.37 -23.74 7.86
C ALA A 132 -6.02 -23.25 9.16
N TRP A 133 -7.12 -23.85 9.61
CA TRP A 133 -7.75 -23.50 10.87
C TRP A 133 -6.83 -23.74 12.07
N THR A 134 -6.15 -24.88 12.13
CA THR A 134 -5.17 -25.18 13.16
C THR A 134 -4.04 -24.13 13.19
N ALA A 135 -3.55 -23.72 12.02
CA ALA A 135 -2.51 -22.68 11.92
C ALA A 135 -3.01 -21.31 12.39
N VAL A 136 -4.26 -20.94 12.05
CA VAL A 136 -4.90 -19.71 12.56
C VAL A 136 -5.04 -19.73 14.09
N GLN A 137 -5.48 -20.85 14.67
CA GLN A 137 -5.59 -21.00 16.13
C GLN A 137 -4.22 -20.86 16.82
N ALA A 138 -3.19 -21.51 16.28
CA ALA A 138 -1.83 -21.42 16.79
C ALA A 138 -1.28 -19.98 16.72
N TRP A 139 -1.56 -19.28 15.61
CA TRP A 139 -1.20 -17.86 15.46
C TRP A 139 -1.95 -16.97 16.46
N ALA A 140 -3.27 -17.13 16.60
CA ALA A 140 -4.09 -16.39 17.53
C ALA A 140 -3.56 -16.52 18.97
N THR A 141 -3.28 -17.75 19.39
CA THR A 141 -2.70 -18.03 20.72
C THR A 141 -1.37 -17.31 20.91
N ARG A 142 -0.46 -17.35 19.92
CA ARG A 142 0.84 -16.62 19.99
C ARG A 142 0.67 -15.11 20.11
N ARG A 143 -0.42 -14.55 19.57
CA ARG A 143 -0.73 -13.11 19.60
C ARG A 143 -1.67 -12.69 20.74
N GLY A 144 -1.98 -13.63 21.66
CA GLY A 144 -2.87 -13.35 22.79
C GLY A 144 -4.31 -13.06 22.37
N LEU A 145 -4.76 -13.64 21.25
CA LEU A 145 -6.11 -13.48 20.71
C LEU A 145 -6.92 -14.75 20.93
N GLU A 146 -8.22 -14.57 21.18
CA GLU A 146 -9.15 -15.69 21.24
C GLU A 146 -9.54 -16.14 19.82
N ALA A 147 -9.27 -17.40 19.49
CA ALA A 147 -9.59 -17.97 18.17
C ALA A 147 -11.10 -17.88 17.85
N SER A 148 -11.97 -17.95 18.85
CA SER A 148 -13.41 -17.76 18.71
C SER A 148 -13.80 -16.39 18.17
N SER A 149 -13.05 -15.35 18.52
CA SER A 149 -13.26 -14.00 17.99
C SER A 149 -12.89 -13.89 16.51
N ILE A 150 -11.88 -14.67 16.08
CA ILE A 150 -11.40 -14.69 14.69
C ILE A 150 -12.31 -15.57 13.83
N ASN A 151 -12.90 -16.60 14.39
CA ASN A 151 -13.75 -17.60 13.71
C ASN A 151 -14.99 -17.00 13.03
N ARG A 152 -15.36 -15.77 13.39
CA ARG A 152 -16.49 -15.03 12.79
C ARG A 152 -16.15 -14.31 11.49
N PHE A 153 -14.86 -14.23 11.12
CA PHE A 153 -14.42 -13.46 9.96
C PHE A 153 -14.11 -14.35 8.76
N ARG A 154 -14.31 -13.79 7.57
CA ARG A 154 -13.96 -14.39 6.28
C ARG A 154 -12.44 -14.55 6.13
N PRO A 155 -11.95 -15.53 5.35
CA PRO A 155 -10.52 -15.78 5.19
C PRO A 155 -9.72 -14.56 4.76
N TRP A 156 -10.22 -13.77 3.79
CA TRP A 156 -9.54 -12.56 3.32
C TRP A 156 -9.34 -11.51 4.44
N PHE A 157 -10.36 -11.34 5.32
CA PHE A 157 -10.26 -10.38 6.41
C PHE A 157 -9.29 -10.87 7.50
N VAL A 158 -9.27 -12.17 7.74
CA VAL A 158 -8.29 -12.77 8.67
C VAL A 158 -6.88 -12.60 8.15
N SER A 159 -6.63 -12.76 6.85
CA SER A 159 -5.32 -12.49 6.22
C SER A 159 -4.87 -11.06 6.47
N ILE A 160 -5.75 -10.08 6.27
CA ILE A 160 -5.47 -8.66 6.56
C ILE A 160 -5.16 -8.47 8.04
N LEU A 161 -5.98 -9.01 8.94
CA LEU A 161 -5.80 -8.89 10.38
C LEU A 161 -4.45 -9.49 10.83
N MET A 162 -4.09 -10.66 10.30
CA MET A 162 -2.83 -11.32 10.60
C MET A 162 -1.64 -10.47 10.17
N THR A 163 -1.65 -10.00 8.93
CA THR A 163 -0.58 -9.14 8.39
C THR A 163 -0.42 -7.85 9.19
N ALA A 164 -1.52 -7.16 9.50
CA ALA A 164 -1.49 -5.94 10.30
C ALA A 164 -0.92 -6.17 11.71
N LYS A 165 -1.29 -7.31 12.34
CA LYS A 165 -0.76 -7.68 13.66
C LYS A 165 0.74 -8.01 13.62
N GLU A 166 1.21 -8.69 12.58
CA GLU A 166 2.64 -8.98 12.44
C GLU A 166 3.44 -7.68 12.23
N TYR A 167 2.97 -6.77 11.40
CA TYR A 167 3.63 -5.47 11.23
C TYR A 167 3.60 -4.61 12.50
N ALA A 168 2.50 -4.65 13.27
CA ALA A 168 2.43 -3.96 14.54
C ALA A 168 3.47 -4.51 15.56
N VAL A 169 3.77 -5.81 15.54
CA VAL A 169 4.85 -6.39 16.35
C VAL A 169 6.24 -5.86 15.95
N LEU A 170 6.42 -5.48 14.68
CA LEU A 170 7.64 -4.82 14.19
C LEU A 170 7.68 -3.32 14.52
N GLY A 171 6.64 -2.78 15.15
CA GLY A 171 6.49 -1.35 15.43
C GLY A 171 5.96 -0.54 14.24
N ALA A 172 5.53 -1.21 13.16
CA ALA A 172 4.97 -0.53 12.00
C ALA A 172 3.47 -0.28 12.19
N THR A 173 3.01 0.93 11.81
CA THR A 173 1.64 1.37 11.99
C THR A 173 1.14 2.13 10.76
N PRO A 174 -0.15 2.02 10.42
CA PRO A 174 -0.77 2.84 9.37
C PRO A 174 -0.69 4.35 9.64
N ASP A 175 -0.62 4.76 10.90
CA ASP A 175 -0.49 6.18 11.27
C ASP A 175 0.79 6.83 10.76
N LEU A 176 1.81 6.03 10.46
CA LEU A 176 3.07 6.45 9.85
C LEU A 176 3.14 6.19 8.34
N GLY A 177 2.08 5.68 7.73
CA GLY A 177 2.04 5.45 6.29
C GLY A 177 2.20 6.73 5.48
N VAL A 178 2.87 6.64 4.32
CA VAL A 178 3.17 7.80 3.46
C VAL A 178 1.89 8.51 3.00
N ASP A 179 0.88 7.74 2.63
CA ASP A 179 -0.42 8.26 2.18
C ASP A 179 -1.08 9.09 3.27
N LYS A 180 -1.12 8.56 4.50
CA LYS A 180 -1.70 9.27 5.65
C LYS A 180 -0.90 10.52 5.97
N HIS A 181 0.43 10.45 6.00
CA HIS A 181 1.30 11.58 6.27
C HIS A 181 0.99 12.77 5.36
N PHE A 182 0.93 12.56 4.04
CA PHE A 182 0.64 13.64 3.10
C PHE A 182 -0.84 14.02 3.03
N SER A 183 -1.75 13.09 3.26
CA SER A 183 -3.19 13.38 3.38
C SER A 183 -3.48 14.31 4.56
N ASP A 184 -2.95 14.01 5.74
CA ASP A 184 -3.12 14.83 6.94
C ASP A 184 -2.50 16.21 6.76
N ARG A 185 -1.30 16.27 6.17
CA ARG A 185 -0.61 17.54 5.87
C ARG A 185 -1.39 18.37 4.86
N ALA A 186 -1.89 17.78 3.78
CA ALA A 186 -2.69 18.50 2.80
C ALA A 186 -3.98 19.08 3.42
N GLN A 187 -4.60 18.33 4.32
CA GLN A 187 -5.77 18.83 5.06
C GLN A 187 -5.40 20.03 5.95
N ALA A 188 -4.27 19.95 6.65
CA ALA A 188 -3.79 21.04 7.49
C ALA A 188 -3.42 22.31 6.68
N ASP A 189 -2.80 22.13 5.52
CA ASP A 189 -2.35 23.20 4.63
C ASP A 189 -3.49 23.73 3.73
N GLY A 190 -4.66 23.12 3.71
CA GLY A 190 -5.75 23.43 2.81
C GLY A 190 -5.45 23.12 1.34
N LYS A 191 -4.46 22.23 1.07
CA LYS A 191 -4.11 21.79 -0.28
C LYS A 191 -5.21 20.86 -0.82
N PRO A 192 -5.78 21.15 -2.02
CA PRO A 192 -6.83 20.30 -2.58
C PRO A 192 -6.34 18.88 -2.87
N GLY A 193 -7.25 17.91 -2.76
CA GLY A 193 -6.94 16.53 -3.04
C GLY A 193 -8.12 15.78 -3.64
N GLU A 194 -7.82 14.74 -4.42
CA GLU A 194 -8.82 13.87 -5.03
C GLU A 194 -8.38 12.39 -5.00
N GLY A 195 -9.33 11.48 -5.20
CA GLY A 195 -9.08 10.04 -5.29
C GLY A 195 -9.09 9.54 -6.73
N LEU A 196 -8.20 8.59 -7.01
CA LEU A 196 -8.24 7.83 -8.27
C LEU A 196 -9.43 6.89 -8.32
N GLU A 197 -9.91 6.45 -7.17
CA GLU A 197 -11.08 5.58 -7.03
C GLU A 197 -11.89 5.94 -5.78
N THR A 198 -12.97 5.23 -5.55
CA THR A 198 -13.87 5.44 -4.42
C THR A 198 -13.71 4.35 -3.37
N THR A 199 -14.07 4.65 -2.14
CA THR A 199 -14.15 3.69 -1.03
C THR A 199 -15.04 2.49 -1.38
N ASP A 200 -16.19 2.73 -2.03
CA ASP A 200 -17.10 1.64 -2.41
C ASP A 200 -16.47 0.71 -3.45
N PHE A 201 -15.67 1.25 -4.39
CA PHE A 201 -14.95 0.42 -5.35
C PHE A 201 -13.94 -0.51 -4.66
N GLN A 202 -13.13 0.01 -3.71
CA GLN A 202 -12.20 -0.82 -2.95
C GLN A 202 -12.90 -1.90 -2.12
N LEU A 203 -14.02 -1.56 -1.47
CA LEU A 203 -14.83 -2.53 -0.74
C LEU A 203 -15.37 -3.65 -1.63
N GLN A 204 -15.82 -3.29 -2.85
CA GLN A 204 -16.32 -4.26 -3.82
C GLN A 204 -15.26 -5.25 -4.30
N MET A 205 -13.99 -4.85 -4.39
CA MET A 205 -12.91 -5.78 -4.74
C MET A 205 -12.83 -6.96 -3.74
N PHE A 206 -12.92 -6.67 -2.44
CA PHE A 206 -12.93 -7.73 -1.41
C PHE A 206 -14.23 -8.54 -1.41
N ALA A 207 -15.36 -7.88 -1.65
CA ALA A 207 -16.66 -8.55 -1.75
C ALA A 207 -16.74 -9.52 -2.94
N ALA A 208 -16.02 -9.23 -4.02
CA ALA A 208 -15.99 -10.03 -5.24
C ALA A 208 -15.09 -11.27 -5.14
N LEU A 209 -14.26 -11.40 -4.09
CA LEU A 209 -13.38 -12.56 -3.93
C LEU A 209 -14.19 -13.85 -3.78
N THR A 210 -13.91 -14.81 -4.65
CA THR A 210 -14.46 -16.16 -4.53
C THR A 210 -13.92 -16.85 -3.28
N ASN A 211 -14.63 -17.88 -2.78
CA ASN A 211 -14.16 -18.66 -1.62
C ASN A 211 -12.76 -19.25 -1.85
N ARG A 212 -12.45 -19.68 -3.07
CA ARG A 212 -11.13 -20.19 -3.45
C ARG A 212 -10.05 -19.10 -3.31
N GLN A 213 -10.29 -17.92 -3.86
CA GLN A 213 -9.34 -16.80 -3.76
C GLN A 213 -9.12 -16.35 -2.32
N GLN A 214 -10.19 -16.34 -1.50
CA GLN A 214 -10.09 -16.03 -0.08
C GLN A 214 -9.23 -17.07 0.68
N GLN A 215 -9.40 -18.37 0.34
CA GLN A 215 -8.59 -19.44 0.91
C GLN A 215 -7.13 -19.30 0.50
N GLU A 216 -6.85 -19.07 -0.79
CA GLU A 216 -5.51 -18.87 -1.32
C GLU A 216 -4.79 -17.71 -0.61
N LEU A 217 -5.50 -16.58 -0.38
CA LEU A 217 -4.97 -15.46 0.40
C LEU A 217 -4.58 -15.86 1.82
N LEU A 218 -5.43 -16.60 2.50
CA LEU A 218 -5.16 -17.03 3.87
C LEU A 218 -4.00 -18.02 3.94
N ASP A 219 -3.97 -19.03 3.05
CA ASP A 219 -2.90 -20.03 3.00
C ASP A 219 -1.55 -19.38 2.76
N GLN A 220 -1.50 -18.40 1.84
CA GLN A 220 -0.31 -17.62 1.56
C GLN A 220 0.15 -16.83 2.80
N THR A 221 -0.79 -16.13 3.44
CA THR A 221 -0.49 -15.35 4.66
C THR A 221 0.10 -16.25 5.74
N LEU A 222 -0.49 -17.41 5.97
CA LEU A 222 -0.02 -18.40 6.95
C LEU A 222 1.40 -18.90 6.62
N ALA A 223 1.69 -19.15 5.35
CA ALA A 223 3.02 -19.60 4.90
C ALA A 223 4.11 -18.54 5.12
N GLU A 224 3.76 -17.26 5.04
CA GLU A 224 4.71 -16.14 5.13
C GLU A 224 4.95 -15.61 6.56
N LEU A 225 4.14 -15.99 7.54
CA LEU A 225 4.23 -15.48 8.92
C LEU A 225 5.63 -15.57 9.54
N SER A 226 6.38 -16.63 9.23
CA SER A 226 7.73 -16.83 9.78
C SER A 226 8.80 -15.93 9.17
N THR A 227 8.54 -15.35 8.03
CA THR A 227 9.51 -14.53 7.27
C THR A 227 9.14 -13.05 7.19
N VAL A 228 7.98 -12.67 7.73
CA VAL A 228 7.41 -11.33 7.59
C VAL A 228 8.37 -10.22 8.00
N ALA A 229 9.13 -10.39 9.08
CA ALA A 229 10.09 -9.38 9.55
C ALA A 229 11.22 -9.14 8.53
N GLY A 230 11.82 -10.22 8.03
CA GLY A 230 12.89 -10.11 7.05
C GLY A 230 12.41 -9.58 5.68
N GLU A 231 11.20 -9.92 5.28
CA GLU A 231 10.63 -9.41 4.03
C GLU A 231 10.24 -7.93 4.17
N TYR A 232 9.74 -7.50 5.34
CA TYR A 232 9.49 -6.09 5.63
C TYR A 232 10.76 -5.25 5.47
N GLU A 233 11.88 -5.66 6.11
CA GLU A 233 13.15 -4.95 6.00
C GLU A 233 13.63 -4.82 4.55
N LYS A 234 13.57 -5.90 3.76
CA LYS A 234 13.95 -5.87 2.35
C LYS A 234 13.05 -4.94 1.52
N MET A 235 11.74 -4.99 1.76
CA MET A 235 10.78 -4.12 1.09
C MET A 235 11.06 -2.66 1.39
N ILE A 236 11.27 -2.29 2.65
CA ILE A 236 11.60 -0.93 3.05
C ILE A 236 12.93 -0.47 2.43
N GLN A 237 13.95 -1.32 2.40
CA GLN A 237 15.22 -0.98 1.75
C GLN A 237 15.06 -0.73 0.25
N ALA A 238 14.37 -1.63 -0.46
CA ALA A 238 14.11 -1.45 -1.89
C ALA A 238 13.30 -0.17 -2.17
N TRP A 239 12.29 0.10 -1.34
CA TRP A 239 11.46 1.30 -1.43
C TRP A 239 12.25 2.58 -1.18
N LYS A 240 13.09 2.62 -0.13
CA LYS A 240 13.96 3.76 0.16
C LYS A 240 14.97 4.04 -0.95
N GLN A 241 15.41 3.01 -1.65
CA GLN A 241 16.35 3.13 -2.78
C GLN A 241 15.66 3.45 -4.11
N GLY A 242 14.32 3.38 -4.17
CA GLY A 242 13.58 3.51 -5.43
C GLY A 242 13.82 2.34 -6.39
N ASP A 243 14.23 1.18 -5.84
CA ASP A 243 14.51 -0.03 -6.64
C ASP A 243 13.20 -0.77 -6.99
N LEU A 244 12.57 -0.30 -8.07
CA LEU A 244 11.35 -0.93 -8.59
C LEU A 244 11.56 -2.38 -9.03
N SER A 245 12.76 -2.74 -9.46
CA SER A 245 13.07 -4.11 -9.89
C SER A 245 13.04 -5.07 -8.69
N ALA A 246 13.68 -4.67 -7.59
CA ALA A 246 13.62 -5.43 -6.34
C ALA A 246 12.20 -5.49 -5.77
N LEU A 247 11.48 -4.36 -5.74
CA LEU A 247 10.07 -4.33 -5.33
C LEU A 247 9.22 -5.25 -6.18
N HIS A 248 9.35 -5.19 -7.51
CA HIS A 248 8.64 -6.07 -8.43
C HIS A 248 8.95 -7.54 -8.14
N ALA A 249 10.23 -7.90 -8.06
CA ALA A 249 10.62 -9.27 -7.78
C ALA A 249 10.10 -9.79 -6.43
N MET A 250 9.99 -8.93 -5.43
CA MET A 250 9.44 -9.29 -4.12
C MET A 250 7.92 -9.45 -4.15
N LEU A 251 7.24 -8.52 -4.81
CA LEU A 251 5.77 -8.44 -4.82
C LEU A 251 5.12 -9.44 -5.77
N PHE A 252 5.82 -9.82 -6.85
CA PHE A 252 5.22 -10.58 -7.95
C PHE A 252 5.83 -11.97 -8.17
N ARG A 253 6.76 -12.40 -7.32
CA ARG A 253 7.40 -13.73 -7.45
C ARG A 253 6.41 -14.89 -7.51
N GLU A 254 5.31 -14.77 -6.79
CA GLU A 254 4.25 -15.78 -6.74
C GLU A 254 2.97 -15.34 -7.49
N ALA A 255 2.95 -14.10 -7.97
CA ALA A 255 1.80 -13.51 -8.65
C ALA A 255 1.43 -14.25 -9.95
N GLU A 256 2.42 -14.83 -10.61
CA GLU A 256 2.20 -15.70 -11.78
C GLU A 256 1.30 -16.89 -11.47
N LYS A 257 1.25 -17.32 -10.21
CA LYS A 257 0.37 -18.41 -9.74
C LYS A 257 -1.07 -17.93 -9.48
N HIS A 258 -1.27 -16.63 -9.30
CA HIS A 258 -2.57 -16.02 -8.97
C HIS A 258 -2.89 -14.82 -9.87
N PRO A 259 -2.93 -15.00 -11.21
CA PRO A 259 -3.10 -13.90 -12.16
C PRO A 259 -4.41 -13.13 -11.97
N ASP A 260 -5.46 -13.80 -11.51
CA ASP A 260 -6.77 -13.16 -11.26
C ASP A 260 -6.71 -12.16 -10.10
N LEU A 261 -5.98 -12.49 -9.02
CA LEU A 261 -5.79 -11.59 -7.90
C LEU A 261 -4.92 -10.40 -8.29
N MET A 262 -3.86 -10.64 -9.07
CA MET A 262 -3.02 -9.58 -9.62
C MET A 262 -3.81 -8.62 -10.50
N ASN A 263 -4.66 -9.17 -11.36
CA ASN A 263 -5.51 -8.34 -12.20
C ASN A 263 -6.47 -7.50 -11.34
N LEU A 264 -7.14 -8.12 -10.35
CA LEU A 264 -8.11 -7.45 -9.48
C LEU A 264 -7.48 -6.30 -8.68
N PHE A 265 -6.35 -6.55 -8.03
CA PHE A 265 -5.77 -5.59 -7.08
C PHE A 265 -4.81 -4.57 -7.72
N LEU A 266 -4.28 -4.83 -8.92
CA LEU A 266 -3.29 -3.96 -9.55
C LEU A 266 -3.58 -3.62 -11.00
N THR A 267 -3.56 -4.61 -11.90
CA THR A 267 -3.55 -4.34 -13.34
C THR A 267 -4.80 -3.61 -13.82
N ALA A 268 -5.98 -4.10 -13.42
CA ALA A 268 -7.25 -3.47 -13.82
C ALA A 268 -7.38 -2.05 -13.25
N ARG A 269 -6.89 -1.80 -12.04
CA ARG A 269 -6.86 -0.47 -11.42
C ARG A 269 -5.92 0.47 -12.17
N ASN A 270 -4.70 0.03 -12.49
CA ASN A 270 -3.74 0.80 -13.25
C ASN A 270 -4.29 1.21 -14.62
N LEU A 271 -5.02 0.32 -15.30
CA LEU A 271 -5.63 0.62 -16.60
C LEU A 271 -6.76 1.66 -16.51
N VAL A 272 -7.43 1.77 -15.39
CA VAL A 272 -8.42 2.84 -15.13
C VAL A 272 -7.71 4.15 -14.74
N TRP A 273 -6.69 4.05 -13.89
CA TRP A 273 -5.99 5.23 -13.39
C TRP A 273 -5.17 5.93 -14.45
N ILE A 274 -4.57 5.17 -15.40
CA ILE A 274 -3.75 5.75 -16.45
C ILE A 274 -4.51 6.75 -17.30
N ASP A 275 -5.80 6.52 -17.58
CA ASP A 275 -6.62 7.46 -18.36
C ASP A 275 -6.86 8.77 -17.60
N LYS A 276 -7.02 8.71 -16.26
CA LYS A 276 -7.16 9.89 -15.41
C LYS A 276 -5.86 10.69 -15.36
N LEU A 277 -4.73 10.01 -15.15
CA LEU A 277 -3.41 10.64 -15.05
C LEU A 277 -2.99 11.27 -16.40
N ASP A 278 -3.24 10.59 -17.49
CA ASP A 278 -2.99 11.09 -18.84
C ASP A 278 -3.82 12.36 -19.13
N ALA A 279 -5.10 12.34 -18.79
CA ALA A 279 -5.97 13.51 -18.92
C ALA A 279 -5.50 14.70 -18.07
N MET A 280 -4.99 14.47 -16.85
CA MET A 280 -4.42 15.53 -16.01
C MET A 280 -3.18 16.15 -16.66
N LEU A 281 -2.28 15.33 -17.20
CA LEU A 281 -1.09 15.79 -17.91
C LEU A 281 -1.45 16.62 -19.16
N HIS A 282 -2.46 16.22 -19.91
CA HIS A 282 -2.95 16.98 -21.06
C HIS A 282 -3.60 18.32 -20.69
N ARG A 283 -4.21 18.42 -19.49
CA ARG A 283 -4.74 19.71 -18.98
C ARG A 283 -3.68 20.62 -18.39
N GLY A 284 -2.41 20.20 -18.37
CA GLY A 284 -1.31 21.02 -17.80
C GLY A 284 -1.28 21.04 -16.27
N GLU A 285 -1.91 20.07 -15.61
CA GLU A 285 -1.98 20.03 -14.15
C GLU A 285 -0.65 19.64 -13.51
N LYS A 286 -0.44 20.14 -12.27
CA LYS A 286 0.72 19.80 -11.43
C LYS A 286 0.23 19.11 -10.16
N ALA A 287 0.49 17.83 -10.03
CA ALA A 287 -0.01 17.06 -8.90
C ALA A 287 1.02 16.08 -8.32
N MET A 288 0.95 15.90 -7.00
CA MET A 288 1.59 14.77 -6.33
C MET A 288 0.63 13.59 -6.33
N VAL A 289 1.02 12.49 -6.96
CA VAL A 289 0.23 11.27 -7.09
C VAL A 289 0.80 10.21 -6.15
N LEU A 290 0.07 9.87 -5.13
CA LEU A 290 0.43 8.91 -4.08
C LEU A 290 -0.33 7.60 -4.31
N VAL A 291 0.40 6.57 -4.71
CA VAL A 291 -0.14 5.23 -4.93
C VAL A 291 0.80 4.18 -4.35
N GLY A 292 0.28 3.07 -3.90
CA GLY A 292 1.12 1.98 -3.41
C GLY A 292 2.25 1.64 -4.39
N ALA A 293 3.47 1.45 -3.88
CA ALA A 293 4.68 1.29 -4.71
C ALA A 293 4.56 0.14 -5.73
N ALA A 294 3.75 -0.87 -5.46
CA ALA A 294 3.45 -1.96 -6.39
C ALA A 294 2.84 -1.47 -7.70
N HIS A 295 1.98 -0.44 -7.66
CA HIS A 295 1.34 0.14 -8.84
C HIS A 295 2.32 0.78 -9.83
N LEU A 296 3.55 1.08 -9.40
CA LEU A 296 4.58 1.66 -10.26
C LEU A 296 5.39 0.62 -11.02
N THR A 297 5.36 -0.66 -10.60
CA THR A 297 6.29 -1.70 -11.04
C THR A 297 5.79 -2.53 -12.22
N GLY A 298 6.70 -3.07 -13.02
CA GLY A 298 6.42 -4.02 -14.10
C GLY A 298 5.77 -3.39 -15.34
N ASP A 299 5.49 -4.21 -16.35
CA ASP A 299 4.99 -3.78 -17.68
C ASP A 299 3.58 -3.17 -17.67
N ALA A 300 2.78 -3.55 -16.67
CA ALA A 300 1.45 -2.99 -16.39
C ALA A 300 1.50 -1.92 -15.28
N GLY A 301 2.69 -1.52 -14.81
CA GLY A 301 2.87 -0.45 -13.86
C GLY A 301 2.65 0.94 -14.48
N LEU A 302 2.26 1.89 -13.66
CA LEU A 302 1.93 3.25 -14.12
C LEU A 302 3.10 3.95 -14.84
N ILE A 303 4.34 3.66 -14.43
CA ILE A 303 5.52 4.23 -15.08
C ILE A 303 5.59 3.78 -16.55
N GLU A 304 5.50 2.48 -16.81
CA GLU A 304 5.57 1.95 -18.15
C GLU A 304 4.32 2.32 -18.98
N LEU A 305 3.15 2.38 -18.36
CA LEU A 305 1.93 2.82 -19.02
C LEU A 305 2.02 4.30 -19.46
N LEU A 306 2.58 5.19 -18.63
CA LEU A 306 2.77 6.60 -18.98
C LEU A 306 3.83 6.77 -20.08
N LYS A 307 4.92 6.02 -20.06
CA LYS A 307 5.90 6.00 -21.15
C LYS A 307 5.25 5.55 -22.49
N LYS A 308 4.40 4.52 -22.45
CA LYS A 308 3.65 4.04 -23.62
C LYS A 308 2.65 5.08 -24.17
N ARG A 309 2.19 6.03 -23.32
CA ARG A 309 1.37 7.18 -23.72
C ARG A 309 2.20 8.35 -24.27
N GLY A 310 3.53 8.23 -24.33
CA GLY A 310 4.44 9.24 -24.86
C GLY A 310 4.93 10.26 -23.86
N HIS A 311 4.63 10.11 -22.57
CA HIS A 311 5.11 11.02 -21.55
C HIS A 311 6.57 10.74 -21.16
N ARG A 312 7.29 11.79 -20.82
CA ARG A 312 8.66 11.70 -20.33
C ARG A 312 8.65 11.36 -18.84
N VAL A 313 9.09 10.15 -18.47
CA VAL A 313 9.16 9.68 -17.09
C VAL A 313 10.61 9.55 -16.67
N ARG A 314 11.00 10.20 -15.57
CA ARG A 314 12.36 10.20 -15.01
C ARG A 314 12.29 9.98 -13.50
N HIS A 315 13.26 9.27 -12.95
CA HIS A 315 13.42 9.21 -11.50
C HIS A 315 13.73 10.62 -10.96
N TYR A 316 13.22 10.96 -9.77
CA TYR A 316 13.39 12.28 -9.15
C TYR A 316 14.86 12.73 -9.13
N ARG A 317 15.80 11.86 -8.78
CA ARG A 317 17.25 12.16 -8.75
C ARG A 317 17.85 12.63 -10.10
N GLU A 318 17.18 12.33 -11.20
CA GLU A 318 17.64 12.67 -12.56
C GLU A 318 17.11 14.04 -13.00
N VAL A 319 16.29 14.68 -12.17
CA VAL A 319 15.66 15.97 -12.49
C VAL A 319 16.48 17.08 -11.85
N GLN A 320 17.08 17.93 -12.66
CA GLN A 320 17.92 19.06 -12.22
C GLN A 320 17.15 20.39 -12.14
N ASP A 321 15.95 20.44 -12.74
CA ASP A 321 15.13 21.65 -12.87
C ASP A 321 13.84 21.50 -12.06
N PHE A 322 13.76 22.20 -10.94
CA PHE A 322 12.57 22.34 -10.12
C PHE A 322 12.02 23.76 -10.17
#